data_ec4f71b72c1cd67006a7494ef7001286
#
_entry.id   ec4f71b72c1cd67006a7494ef7001286
#
_cell.length_a   1.000
_cell.length_b   1.000
_cell.length_c   1.000
_cell.angle_alpha   90.00
_cell.angle_beta   90.00
_cell.angle_gamma   90.00
#
_symmetry.space_group_name_H-M   'P 1'
#
loop_
_entity.id
_entity.type
_entity.pdbx_description
1 polymer ?
#
loop_
_entity_poly.entity_id
_entity_poly.type
_entity_poly.pdbx_seq_one_letter_code
_entity_poly.pdbx_strand_id
1 'polypeptide(L)'
;MQRIVTGHDADGRPEIQIAGAPVTVMDFGSIETTEIWVTDATPPDLNGSEDTSVTRPWALDPPRHGTAFRVVTFLPEGQGRATEP
;
A
#
# COMPACT_ATOMS: atom_id res chain seq x y z
N MET A 1 5.23 -10.81 -2.93
CA MET A 1 5.85 -9.46 -2.83
C MET A 1 6.25 -9.20 -1.39
N GLN A 2 7.39 -8.60 -1.18
CA GLN A 2 7.85 -8.16 0.13
C GLN A 2 7.94 -6.64 0.17
N ARG A 3 7.63 -6.08 1.32
CA ARG A 3 7.64 -4.65 1.55
C ARG A 3 8.50 -4.35 2.79
N ILE A 4 9.30 -3.30 2.72
CA ILE A 4 10.06 -2.81 3.87
C ILE A 4 9.72 -1.33 4.05
N VAL A 5 9.28 -0.97 5.24
CA VAL A 5 9.00 0.41 5.60
C VAL A 5 9.97 0.82 6.68
N THR A 6 10.72 1.90 6.44
CA THR A 6 11.71 2.43 7.37
C THR A 6 11.16 3.67 8.06
N GLY A 7 11.68 3.95 9.23
CA GLY A 7 11.36 5.12 10.00
C GLY A 7 12.49 5.42 10.95
N HIS A 8 12.17 6.04 12.08
CA HIS A 8 13.16 6.43 13.09
C HIS A 8 12.71 5.95 14.46
N ASP A 9 13.68 5.54 15.29
CA ASP A 9 13.42 5.21 16.68
C ASP A 9 13.30 6.50 17.54
N ALA A 10 13.13 6.34 18.85
CA ALA A 10 12.99 7.47 19.77
C ALA A 10 14.21 8.38 19.79
N ASP A 11 15.38 7.88 19.42
CA ASP A 11 16.64 8.63 19.36
C ASP A 11 16.91 9.23 17.99
N GLY A 12 15.96 9.10 17.05
CA GLY A 12 16.11 9.63 15.71
C GLY A 12 16.96 8.76 14.78
N ARG A 13 17.27 7.54 15.17
CA ARG A 13 18.07 6.63 14.34
C ARG A 13 17.19 5.89 13.35
N PRO A 14 17.65 5.66 12.12
CA PRO A 14 16.89 4.87 11.16
C PRO A 14 16.62 3.46 11.67
N GLU A 15 15.41 2.98 11.44
CA GLU A 15 15.04 1.59 11.76
C GLU A 15 14.04 1.05 10.75
N ILE A 16 13.96 -0.27 10.65
CA ILE A 16 12.90 -0.93 9.90
C ILE A 16 11.69 -1.06 10.83
N GLN A 17 10.58 -0.43 10.45
CA GLN A 17 9.36 -0.47 11.26
C GLN A 17 8.42 -1.58 10.83
N ILE A 18 8.35 -1.85 9.53
CA ILE A 18 7.47 -2.87 8.98
C ILE A 18 8.26 -3.66 7.95
N ALA A 19 8.16 -4.99 8.02
CA ALA A 19 8.74 -5.87 7.03
C ALA A 19 7.79 -7.04 6.77
N GLY A 20 7.70 -7.47 5.53
CA GLY A 20 6.89 -8.61 5.13
C GLY A 20 5.96 -8.30 3.97
N ALA A 21 5.03 -9.22 3.71
CA ALA A 21 4.09 -9.05 2.62
C ALA A 21 3.06 -7.95 2.93
N PRO A 22 2.71 -7.10 1.96
CA PRO A 22 1.60 -6.18 2.12
C PRO A 22 0.30 -6.95 2.35
N VAL A 23 -0.58 -6.39 3.20
CA VAL A 23 -1.83 -7.07 3.56
C VAL A 23 -3.05 -6.53 2.82
N THR A 24 -2.98 -5.32 2.30
CA THR A 24 -4.12 -4.70 1.60
C THR A 24 -4.02 -5.00 0.11
N VAL A 25 -4.71 -6.05 -0.29
CA VAL A 25 -4.73 -6.53 -1.67
C VAL A 25 -6.19 -6.57 -2.11
N MET A 26 -6.48 -5.95 -3.26
CA MET A 26 -7.81 -5.94 -3.85
C MET A 26 -7.78 -6.71 -5.16
N ASP A 27 -8.64 -7.70 -5.27
CA ASP A 27 -8.75 -8.55 -6.45
C ASP A 27 -10.01 -8.17 -7.23
N PHE A 28 -9.83 -7.70 -8.46
CA PHE A 28 -10.92 -7.29 -9.34
C PHE A 28 -11.13 -8.27 -10.50
N GLY A 29 -10.65 -9.50 -10.36
CA GLY A 29 -10.74 -10.51 -11.41
C GLY A 29 -9.53 -10.49 -12.32
N SER A 30 -9.51 -9.63 -13.31
CA SER A 30 -8.38 -9.52 -14.25
C SER A 30 -7.27 -8.59 -13.78
N ILE A 31 -7.51 -7.84 -12.71
CA ILE A 31 -6.55 -6.89 -12.14
C ILE A 31 -6.50 -7.12 -10.64
N GLU A 32 -5.27 -7.10 -10.10
CA GLU A 32 -5.05 -7.15 -8.67
C GLU A 32 -4.23 -5.92 -8.27
N THR A 33 -4.67 -5.21 -7.23
CA THR A 33 -3.92 -4.07 -6.69
C THR A 33 -3.42 -4.37 -5.29
N THR A 34 -2.17 -4.02 -5.05
CA THR A 34 -1.53 -4.16 -3.74
C THR A 34 -1.15 -2.78 -3.23
N GLU A 35 -1.75 -2.38 -2.12
CA GLU A 35 -1.47 -1.09 -1.51
C GLU A 35 -0.14 -1.14 -0.76
N ILE A 36 0.80 -0.28 -1.12
CA ILE A 36 2.12 -0.25 -0.50
C ILE A 36 2.18 0.82 0.58
N TRP A 37 1.77 2.04 0.26
CA TRP A 37 1.80 3.15 1.20
C TRP A 37 0.84 4.25 0.77
N VAL A 38 0.28 4.95 1.76
CA VAL A 38 -0.64 6.07 1.52
C VAL A 38 -0.22 7.23 2.40
N THR A 39 -0.19 8.43 1.84
CA THR A 39 -0.01 9.66 2.59
C THR A 39 -1.22 10.54 2.42
N ASP A 40 -1.52 11.39 3.40
CA ASP A 40 -2.70 12.26 3.37
C ASP A 40 -2.36 13.74 3.55
N ALA A 41 -1.09 14.08 3.51
CA ALA A 41 -0.62 15.46 3.65
C ALA A 41 0.60 15.70 2.77
N THR A 42 0.84 16.96 2.43
CA THR A 42 2.01 17.38 1.67
C THR A 42 2.63 18.60 2.37
N PRO A 43 3.84 18.47 2.95
CA PRO A 43 4.64 17.24 3.05
C PRO A 43 4.02 16.20 3.99
N PRO A 44 4.32 14.92 3.79
CA PRO A 44 3.77 13.87 4.64
C PRO A 44 4.38 13.90 6.04
N ASP A 45 3.61 13.42 7.02
CA ASP A 45 4.10 13.23 8.38
C ASP A 45 4.96 11.97 8.43
N LEU A 46 6.24 12.13 8.76
CA LEU A 46 7.19 11.01 8.83
C LEU A 46 7.43 10.52 10.26
N ASN A 47 6.71 11.08 11.24
CA ASN A 47 6.93 10.76 12.66
C ASN A 47 6.05 9.62 13.17
N GLY A 48 5.01 9.26 12.44
CA GLY A 48 4.15 8.15 12.81
C GLY A 48 4.79 6.80 12.51
N SER A 49 4.27 5.76 13.16
CA SER A 49 4.71 4.38 12.95
C SER A 49 3.59 3.47 12.44
N GLU A 50 2.41 4.01 12.19
CA GLU A 50 1.29 3.22 11.70
C GLU A 50 1.46 2.81 10.24
N ASP A 51 0.88 1.68 9.90
CA ASP A 51 0.85 1.21 8.50
C ASP A 51 -0.31 1.88 7.77
N THR A 52 -0.01 2.91 7.01
CA THR A 52 -1.04 3.70 6.32
C THR A 52 -1.74 2.92 5.21
N SER A 53 -1.16 1.83 4.75
CA SER A 53 -1.82 0.98 3.76
C SER A 53 -2.98 0.17 4.36
N VAL A 54 -3.05 0.08 5.70
CA VAL A 54 -4.05 -0.70 6.42
C VAL A 54 -5.05 0.21 7.14
N THR A 55 -4.61 1.35 7.65
CA THR A 55 -5.43 2.24 8.50
C THR A 55 -6.50 2.99 7.71
N ARG A 56 -6.44 2.97 6.39
CA ARG A 56 -7.40 3.62 5.53
C ARG A 56 -8.14 2.61 4.68
N PRO A 57 -9.44 2.80 4.42
CA PRO A 57 -10.15 1.99 3.44
C PRO A 57 -9.51 2.17 2.05
N TRP A 58 -9.48 1.10 1.27
CA TRP A 58 -9.00 1.20 -0.10
C TRP A 58 -9.91 2.14 -0.90
N ALA A 59 -9.31 2.99 -1.72
CA ALA A 59 -10.03 3.88 -2.63
C ALA A 59 -9.22 4.02 -3.92
N LEU A 60 -9.91 4.20 -5.03
CA LEU A 60 -9.27 4.37 -6.33
C LEU A 60 -8.44 5.64 -6.35
N ASP A 61 -8.99 6.74 -5.86
CA ASP A 61 -8.31 8.01 -5.81
C ASP A 61 -7.45 8.12 -4.54
N PRO A 62 -6.26 8.75 -4.64
CA PRO A 62 -5.47 9.02 -3.44
C PRO A 62 -6.17 10.08 -2.57
N PRO A 63 -5.76 10.22 -1.30
CA PRO A 63 -6.27 11.31 -0.46
C PRO A 63 -6.02 12.67 -1.14
N ARG A 64 -6.92 13.62 -0.88
CA ARG A 64 -6.93 14.90 -1.58
C ARG A 64 -5.59 15.64 -1.57
N HIS A 65 -4.87 15.58 -0.45
CA HIS A 65 -3.58 16.25 -0.29
C HIS A 65 -2.45 15.26 -0.11
N GLY A 66 -2.63 14.05 -0.58
CA GLY A 66 -1.68 12.98 -0.35
C GLY A 66 -1.42 12.16 -1.60
N THR A 67 -0.85 10.99 -1.37
CA THR A 67 -0.45 10.06 -2.42
C THR A 67 -0.84 8.64 -2.04
N ALA A 68 -1.00 7.80 -3.06
CA ALA A 68 -1.15 6.36 -2.87
C ALA A 68 -0.13 5.66 -3.75
N PHE A 69 0.72 4.85 -3.13
CA PHE A 69 1.67 4.01 -3.86
C PHE A 69 1.12 2.59 -3.86
N ARG A 70 0.81 2.08 -5.03
CA ARG A 70 0.30 0.72 -5.19
C ARG A 70 0.91 0.04 -6.39
N VAL A 71 0.95 -1.28 -6.31
CA VAL A 71 1.36 -2.12 -7.43
C VAL A 71 0.10 -2.70 -8.06
N VAL A 72 -0.01 -2.59 -9.37
CA VAL A 72 -1.13 -3.13 -10.12
C VAL A 72 -0.63 -4.28 -10.97
N THR A 73 -1.25 -5.43 -10.80
CA THR A 73 -0.93 -6.62 -11.58
C THR A 73 -2.07 -6.90 -12.55
N PHE A 74 -1.74 -6.95 -13.83
CA PHE A 74 -2.69 -7.31 -14.89
C PHE A 74 -2.49 -8.76 -15.22
N LEU A 75 -3.55 -9.55 -15.07
CA LEU A 75 -3.48 -10.97 -15.39
C LEU A 75 -3.62 -11.15 -16.92
N PRO A 76 -2.94 -12.16 -17.50
CA PRO A 76 -3.10 -12.45 -18.92
C PRO A 76 -4.56 -12.79 -19.25
N GLU A 77 -4.96 -12.52 -20.47
CA GLU A 77 -6.28 -12.89 -20.95
C GLU A 77 -6.52 -14.39 -20.78
N GLY A 78 -7.68 -14.74 -20.25
CA GLY A 78 -8.02 -16.12 -19.98
C GLY A 78 -7.51 -16.64 -18.63
N GLN A 79 -6.79 -15.82 -17.87
CA GLN A 79 -6.28 -16.19 -16.55
C GLN A 79 -6.85 -15.30 -15.44
N GLY A 80 -7.98 -14.66 -15.71
CA GLY A 80 -8.68 -13.89 -14.70
C GLY A 80 -9.19 -14.77 -13.56
N ARG A 81 -9.55 -14.13 -12.45
CA ARG A 81 -10.04 -14.83 -11.27
C ARG A 81 -11.44 -15.41 -11.51
N ALA A 82 -11.95 -16.09 -10.49
CA ALA A 82 -13.18 -16.83 -10.55
C ALA A 82 -14.43 -16.02 -10.91
N THR A 83 -14.34 -14.71 -10.95
CA THR A 83 -15.43 -13.84 -11.42
C THR A 83 -15.60 -13.85 -12.94
N GLU A 84 -14.68 -14.42 -13.64
CA GLU A 84 -14.78 -14.57 -15.09
C GLU A 84 -15.97 -15.44 -15.47
N PRO A 85 -16.80 -15.00 -16.40
CA PRO A 85 -17.91 -15.83 -16.85
C PRO A 85 -17.44 -17.06 -17.61
#